data_0e7e8b4327a156d3577a2a2774455454
#
_entry.id   0e7e8b4327a156d3577a2a2774455454
#
_cell.length_a   1.000
_cell.length_b   1.000
_cell.length_c   1.000
_cell.angle_alpha   90.00
_cell.angle_beta   90.00
_cell.angle_gamma   90.00
#
_symmetry.space_group_name_H-M   'P 1'
#
loop_
_entity.id
_entity.type
_entity.pdbx_description
1 polymer ?
#
loop_
_entity_poly.entity_id
_entity_poly.type
_entity_poly.pdbx_seq_one_letter_code
_entity_poly.pdbx_strand_id
1 'polypeptide(L)'
;IIESSLSSTFLFSNFYFWKQSGYFEVGSELNPLFHTWSLSIEEQFYILFPILFLFFFSIFQKRVLFLIIGLIIVGLAISYYSSRFHPSANFYLLPFRAFEICFGILSALIYNFYNFKNLNNKYKNYFFLLGLFLIVLSIFVFNEDTLSPGIISILPITGCAIVILFCDHNTQIYKILSNRQLVFTGLISYSLYLWHIPILNFYKIIFSIS
;
A
#
# COMPACT_ATOMS: atom_id res chain seq x y z
N ILE A 1 -25.74 -1.31 2.31
CA ILE A 1 -25.29 -1.17 0.89
C ILE A 1 -25.38 0.29 0.44
N ILE A 2 -26.52 1.00 0.60
CA ILE A 2 -26.64 2.41 0.15
C ILE A 2 -25.58 3.30 0.82
N GLU A 3 -25.44 3.24 2.13
CA GLU A 3 -24.45 4.05 2.87
C GLU A 3 -23.01 3.69 2.47
N SER A 4 -22.70 2.41 2.30
CA SER A 4 -21.37 1.98 1.84
C SER A 4 -21.09 2.42 0.40
N SER A 5 -22.10 2.41 -0.47
CA SER A 5 -21.95 2.92 -1.85
C SER A 5 -21.68 4.43 -1.87
N LEU A 6 -22.44 5.21 -1.10
CA LEU A 6 -22.22 6.64 -0.99
C LEU A 6 -20.82 6.94 -0.39
N SER A 7 -20.44 6.27 0.70
CA SER A 7 -19.13 6.48 1.30
C SER A 7 -17.98 6.11 0.36
N SER A 8 -18.14 5.06 -0.45
CA SER A 8 -17.15 4.68 -1.46
C SER A 8 -17.06 5.70 -2.60
N THR A 9 -18.18 6.22 -3.06
CA THR A 9 -18.22 7.24 -4.12
C THR A 9 -17.55 8.54 -3.70
N PHE A 10 -17.70 8.94 -2.43
CA PHE A 10 -17.10 10.14 -1.88
C PHE A 10 -15.73 9.91 -1.23
N LEU A 11 -15.12 8.73 -1.38
CA LEU A 11 -13.80 8.37 -0.86
C LEU A 11 -13.70 8.41 0.68
N PHE A 12 -14.80 8.09 1.37
CA PHE A 12 -14.90 8.03 2.84
C PHE A 12 -15.23 6.62 3.36
N SER A 13 -15.13 5.58 2.52
CA SER A 13 -15.48 4.22 2.94
C SER A 13 -14.59 3.69 4.06
N ASN A 14 -13.34 4.14 4.17
CA ASN A 14 -12.46 3.82 5.29
C ASN A 14 -13.02 4.30 6.64
N PHE A 15 -13.59 5.50 6.72
CA PHE A 15 -14.24 5.99 7.94
C PHE A 15 -15.56 5.24 8.22
N TYR A 16 -16.30 4.89 7.17
CA TYR A 16 -17.53 4.12 7.29
C TYR A 16 -17.25 2.75 7.91
N PHE A 17 -16.30 1.99 7.35
CA PHE A 17 -15.93 0.67 7.87
C PHE A 17 -15.22 0.72 9.22
N TRP A 18 -14.43 1.76 9.47
CA TRP A 18 -13.84 1.99 10.79
C TRP A 18 -14.89 2.11 11.89
N LYS A 19 -15.95 2.88 11.66
CA LYS A 19 -17.06 3.01 12.64
C LYS A 19 -17.80 1.68 12.85
N GLN A 20 -17.87 0.84 11.85
CA GLN A 20 -18.54 -0.46 11.95
C GLN A 20 -17.69 -1.55 12.61
N SER A 21 -16.37 -1.48 12.51
CA SER A 21 -15.44 -2.48 13.05
C SER A 21 -15.49 -2.66 14.58
N GLY A 22 -16.13 -1.76 15.32
CA GLY A 22 -16.30 -1.89 16.78
C GLY A 22 -17.63 -2.50 17.23
N TYR A 23 -18.63 -2.61 16.35
CA TYR A 23 -20.01 -3.00 16.75
C TYR A 23 -20.59 -4.15 15.92
N PHE A 24 -20.13 -4.38 14.68
CA PHE A 24 -20.71 -5.33 13.73
C PHE A 24 -19.64 -6.08 12.91
N GLU A 25 -18.66 -6.68 13.57
CA GLU A 25 -17.55 -7.36 12.88
C GLU A 25 -18.03 -8.42 11.86
N VAL A 26 -19.03 -9.21 12.24
CA VAL A 26 -19.54 -10.32 11.39
C VAL A 26 -20.37 -9.84 10.18
N GLY A 27 -20.92 -8.62 10.22
CA GLY A 27 -21.78 -8.11 9.13
C GLY A 27 -21.03 -7.31 8.07
N SER A 28 -19.88 -6.74 8.41
CA SER A 28 -19.11 -5.88 7.50
C SER A 28 -18.39 -6.65 6.41
N GLU A 29 -17.96 -7.89 6.69
CA GLU A 29 -17.26 -8.77 5.72
C GLU A 29 -18.16 -9.22 4.57
N LEU A 30 -19.49 -9.27 4.79
CA LEU A 30 -20.46 -9.61 3.76
C LEU A 30 -20.84 -8.41 2.87
N ASN A 31 -20.29 -7.21 3.17
CA ASN A 31 -20.55 -6.04 2.33
C ASN A 31 -19.75 -6.14 1.03
N PRO A 32 -20.40 -6.11 -0.15
CA PRO A 32 -19.73 -6.22 -1.44
C PRO A 32 -18.69 -5.11 -1.70
N LEU A 33 -18.79 -3.96 -1.01
CA LEU A 33 -17.91 -2.83 -1.15
C LEU A 33 -16.86 -2.75 -0.02
N PHE A 34 -16.74 -3.80 0.81
CA PHE A 34 -15.83 -3.79 1.96
C PHE A 34 -14.41 -3.40 1.59
N HIS A 35 -13.85 -3.94 0.52
CA HIS A 35 -12.48 -3.69 0.06
C HIS A 35 -12.20 -2.23 -0.34
N THR A 36 -13.24 -1.41 -0.61
CA THR A 36 -13.06 -0.02 -1.05
C THR A 36 -12.46 0.91 0.00
N TRP A 37 -12.38 0.46 1.26
CA TRP A 37 -11.74 1.24 2.32
C TRP A 37 -10.26 1.56 2.02
N SER A 38 -9.52 0.63 1.44
CA SER A 38 -8.11 0.86 1.10
C SER A 38 -7.96 1.83 -0.06
N LEU A 39 -8.85 1.73 -1.07
CA LEU A 39 -8.89 2.69 -2.18
C LEU A 39 -9.18 4.11 -1.67
N SER A 40 -10.09 4.27 -0.70
CA SER A 40 -10.36 5.59 -0.10
C SER A 40 -9.12 6.19 0.58
N ILE A 41 -8.30 5.39 1.26
CA ILE A 41 -7.05 5.85 1.86
C ILE A 41 -6.06 6.33 0.78
N GLU A 42 -5.91 5.55 -0.28
CA GLU A 42 -5.01 5.89 -1.38
C GLU A 42 -5.44 7.19 -2.07
N GLU A 43 -6.71 7.34 -2.39
CA GLU A 43 -7.24 8.53 -3.05
C GLU A 43 -7.17 9.78 -2.15
N GLN A 44 -7.46 9.64 -0.85
CA GLN A 44 -7.24 10.72 0.12
C GLN A 44 -5.77 11.15 0.14
N PHE A 45 -4.84 10.18 0.11
CA PHE A 45 -3.42 10.51 0.05
C PHE A 45 -3.05 11.21 -1.26
N TYR A 46 -3.55 10.75 -2.41
CA TYR A 46 -3.29 11.36 -3.71
C TYR A 46 -3.83 12.78 -3.84
N ILE A 47 -4.89 13.12 -3.13
CA ILE A 47 -5.44 14.48 -3.08
C ILE A 47 -4.60 15.36 -2.13
N LEU A 48 -4.32 14.86 -0.92
CA LEU A 48 -3.66 15.65 0.13
C LEU A 48 -2.17 15.83 -0.11
N PHE A 49 -1.49 14.76 -0.55
CA PHE A 49 -0.04 14.74 -0.64
C PHE A 49 0.53 15.77 -1.62
N PRO A 50 0.04 15.95 -2.87
CA PRO A 50 0.57 16.96 -3.78
C PRO A 50 0.49 18.37 -3.21
N ILE A 51 -0.58 18.70 -2.51
CA ILE A 51 -0.77 20.01 -1.88
C ILE A 51 0.27 20.22 -0.78
N LEU A 52 0.40 19.24 0.11
CA LEU A 52 1.40 19.26 1.19
C LEU A 52 2.82 19.27 0.64
N PHE A 53 3.09 18.46 -0.39
CA PHE A 53 4.40 18.37 -1.01
C PHE A 53 4.82 19.71 -1.63
N LEU A 54 3.95 20.36 -2.40
CA LEU A 54 4.23 21.67 -2.98
C LEU A 54 4.47 22.73 -1.90
N PHE A 55 3.66 22.74 -0.85
CA PHE A 55 3.84 23.64 0.28
C PHE A 55 5.19 23.43 0.97
N PHE A 56 5.54 22.20 1.31
CA PHE A 56 6.81 21.90 1.95
C PHE A 56 8.01 22.09 1.00
N PHE A 57 7.85 21.76 -0.27
CA PHE A 57 8.91 21.98 -1.26
C PHE A 57 9.25 23.47 -1.44
N SER A 58 8.25 24.35 -1.41
CA SER A 58 8.48 25.79 -1.48
C SER A 58 9.30 26.33 -0.30
N ILE A 59 9.17 25.73 0.88
CA ILE A 59 9.87 26.13 2.11
C ILE A 59 11.23 25.45 2.23
N PHE A 60 11.28 24.15 2.03
CA PHE A 60 12.44 23.31 2.38
C PHE A 60 13.32 22.92 1.18
N GLN A 61 12.82 23.09 -0.06
CA GLN A 61 13.56 22.80 -1.31
C GLN A 61 14.34 21.44 -1.24
N LYS A 62 15.69 21.51 -1.25
CA LYS A 62 16.56 20.31 -1.21
C LYS A 62 16.42 19.46 0.06
N ARG A 63 15.82 19.99 1.14
CA ARG A 63 15.61 19.24 2.39
C ARG A 63 14.34 18.39 2.40
N VAL A 64 13.57 18.38 1.32
CA VAL A 64 12.35 17.55 1.18
C VAL A 64 12.63 16.07 1.45
N LEU A 65 13.80 15.55 1.07
CA LEU A 65 14.20 14.18 1.36
C LEU A 65 14.18 13.89 2.88
N PHE A 66 14.77 14.76 3.69
CA PHE A 66 14.80 14.61 5.15
C PHE A 66 13.40 14.73 5.76
N LEU A 67 12.55 15.56 5.17
CA LEU A 67 11.15 15.70 5.59
C LEU A 67 10.37 14.41 5.34
N ILE A 68 10.50 13.79 4.15
CA ILE A 68 9.85 12.51 3.85
C ILE A 68 10.35 11.39 4.78
N ILE A 69 11.66 11.33 5.05
CA ILE A 69 12.22 10.39 6.02
C ILE A 69 11.63 10.62 7.42
N GLY A 70 11.54 11.89 7.83
CA GLY A 70 10.90 12.25 9.11
C GLY A 70 9.44 11.82 9.20
N LEU A 71 8.65 12.03 8.13
CA LEU A 71 7.27 11.58 8.06
C LEU A 71 7.14 10.06 8.15
N ILE A 72 8.05 9.32 7.52
CA ILE A 72 8.09 7.85 7.61
C ILE A 72 8.38 7.42 9.06
N ILE A 73 9.40 7.99 9.71
CA ILE A 73 9.77 7.64 11.09
C ILE A 73 8.61 7.94 12.05
N VAL A 74 8.02 9.13 11.96
CA VAL A 74 6.88 9.54 12.80
C VAL A 74 5.67 8.67 12.51
N GLY A 75 5.34 8.41 11.25
CA GLY A 75 4.24 7.53 10.85
C GLY A 75 4.41 6.11 11.38
N LEU A 76 5.62 5.54 11.31
CA LEU A 76 5.93 4.24 11.88
C LEU A 76 5.78 4.22 13.41
N ALA A 77 6.25 5.25 14.11
CA ALA A 77 6.12 5.34 15.56
C ALA A 77 4.65 5.41 15.99
N ILE A 78 3.87 6.25 15.30
CA ILE A 78 2.43 6.39 15.55
C ILE A 78 1.70 5.07 15.24
N SER A 79 2.01 4.43 14.11
CA SER A 79 1.40 3.15 13.72
C SER A 79 1.77 2.03 14.72
N TYR A 80 3.01 1.96 15.17
CA TYR A 80 3.44 1.00 16.19
C TYR A 80 2.70 1.16 17.51
N TYR A 81 2.51 2.40 17.96
CA TYR A 81 1.74 2.69 19.16
C TYR A 81 0.25 2.33 18.94
N SER A 82 -0.33 2.82 17.85
CA SER A 82 -1.74 2.64 17.55
C SER A 82 -2.14 1.18 17.30
N SER A 83 -1.26 0.36 16.74
CA SER A 83 -1.52 -1.06 16.52
C SER A 83 -1.83 -1.84 17.81
N ARG A 84 -1.34 -1.35 18.95
CA ARG A 84 -1.55 -1.98 20.27
C ARG A 84 -2.78 -1.44 21.00
N PHE A 85 -3.05 -0.15 20.86
CA PHE A 85 -4.09 0.52 21.67
C PHE A 85 -5.35 0.84 20.88
N HIS A 86 -5.23 1.02 19.57
CA HIS A 86 -6.31 1.39 18.66
C HIS A 86 -6.21 0.64 17.32
N PRO A 87 -6.25 -0.73 17.31
CA PRO A 87 -5.96 -1.53 16.12
C PRO A 87 -6.89 -1.22 14.94
N SER A 88 -8.18 -1.00 15.16
CA SER A 88 -9.12 -0.66 14.09
C SER A 88 -8.83 0.73 13.48
N ALA A 89 -8.53 1.74 14.28
CA ALA A 89 -8.14 3.05 13.76
C ALA A 89 -6.83 2.96 12.97
N ASN A 90 -5.86 2.19 13.48
CA ASN A 90 -4.59 1.94 12.82
C ASN A 90 -4.77 1.29 11.44
N PHE A 91 -5.73 0.39 11.32
CA PHE A 91 -6.00 -0.33 10.08
C PHE A 91 -6.70 0.53 9.02
N TYR A 92 -7.72 1.32 9.42
CA TYR A 92 -8.61 2.01 8.49
C TYR A 92 -8.24 3.48 8.22
N LEU A 93 -7.40 4.13 9.01
CA LEU A 93 -7.20 5.57 8.87
C LEU A 93 -5.86 5.92 8.24
N LEU A 94 -5.90 6.89 7.33
CA LEU A 94 -4.75 7.38 6.57
C LEU A 94 -3.52 7.78 7.41
N PRO A 95 -3.62 8.50 8.54
CA PRO A 95 -2.44 8.92 9.30
C PRO A 95 -1.52 7.77 9.75
N PHE A 96 -2.11 6.60 10.00
CA PHE A 96 -1.39 5.41 10.47
C PHE A 96 -0.77 4.59 9.34
N ARG A 97 -1.21 4.81 8.10
CA ARG A 97 -0.77 4.10 6.90
C ARG A 97 0.01 4.97 5.92
N ALA A 98 -0.03 6.29 6.09
CA ALA A 98 0.64 7.23 5.18
C ALA A 98 2.14 6.93 5.00
N PHE A 99 2.82 6.39 6.04
CA PHE A 99 4.23 6.02 5.95
C PHE A 99 4.47 4.96 4.86
N GLU A 100 3.54 4.02 4.64
CA GLU A 100 3.65 2.97 3.62
C GLU A 100 3.76 3.60 2.23
N ILE A 101 2.90 4.57 1.92
CA ILE A 101 2.91 5.28 0.63
C ILE A 101 4.12 6.21 0.52
N CYS A 102 4.54 6.83 1.64
CA CYS A 102 5.73 7.68 1.69
C CYS A 102 7.03 6.92 1.33
N PHE A 103 7.12 5.61 1.55
CA PHE A 103 8.23 4.80 1.05
C PHE A 103 8.33 4.80 -0.48
N GLY A 104 7.19 4.78 -1.17
CA GLY A 104 7.15 4.93 -2.64
C GLY A 104 7.68 6.28 -3.08
N ILE A 105 7.30 7.36 -2.38
CA ILE A 105 7.80 8.72 -2.65
C ILE A 105 9.30 8.82 -2.37
N LEU A 106 9.75 8.24 -1.25
CA LEU A 106 11.18 8.17 -0.91
C LEU A 106 11.96 7.47 -2.03
N SER A 107 11.45 6.36 -2.54
CA SER A 107 12.05 5.65 -3.67
C SER A 107 12.16 6.52 -4.92
N ALA A 108 11.11 7.25 -5.27
CA ALA A 108 11.11 8.17 -6.41
C ALA A 108 12.12 9.31 -6.23
N LEU A 109 12.23 9.88 -5.03
CA LEU A 109 13.22 10.91 -4.72
C LEU A 109 14.64 10.35 -4.81
N ILE A 110 14.90 9.19 -4.21
CA ILE A 110 16.20 8.53 -4.28
C ILE A 110 16.57 8.22 -5.74
N TYR A 111 15.65 7.72 -6.55
CA TYR A 111 15.89 7.46 -7.97
C TYR A 111 16.28 8.73 -8.74
N ASN A 112 15.68 9.88 -8.42
CA ASN A 112 16.00 11.16 -9.07
C ASN A 112 17.31 11.77 -8.58
N PHE A 113 17.68 11.61 -7.30
CA PHE A 113 18.91 12.17 -6.75
C PHE A 113 20.15 11.33 -7.05
N TYR A 114 19.98 10.00 -7.09
CA TYR A 114 21.07 9.06 -7.33
C TYR A 114 20.98 8.44 -8.72
N ASN A 115 22.05 8.57 -9.49
CA ASN A 115 22.10 8.03 -10.85
C ASN A 115 22.38 6.52 -10.83
N PHE A 116 21.34 5.70 -10.58
CA PHE A 116 21.44 4.25 -10.59
C PHE A 116 21.70 3.66 -11.99
N LYS A 117 21.60 4.47 -13.06
CA LYS A 117 21.87 4.01 -14.44
C LYS A 117 23.29 3.48 -14.61
N ASN A 118 24.25 4.05 -13.89
CA ASN A 118 25.66 3.69 -13.96
C ASN A 118 26.04 2.43 -13.13
N LEU A 119 25.10 1.90 -12.35
CA LEU A 119 25.33 0.65 -11.62
C LEU A 119 25.42 -0.54 -12.58
N ASN A 120 26.38 -1.44 -12.30
CA ASN A 120 26.50 -2.68 -13.05
C ASN A 120 25.21 -3.51 -12.94
N ASN A 121 24.75 -4.04 -14.07
CA ASN A 121 23.53 -4.87 -14.17
C ASN A 121 23.54 -6.07 -13.21
N LYS A 122 24.71 -6.59 -12.87
CA LYS A 122 24.85 -7.66 -11.87
C LYS A 122 24.35 -7.21 -10.49
N TYR A 123 24.74 -6.03 -10.02
CA TYR A 123 24.28 -5.50 -8.74
C TYR A 123 22.79 -5.15 -8.77
N LYS A 124 22.29 -4.58 -9.88
CA LYS A 124 20.86 -4.33 -10.05
C LYS A 124 20.04 -5.61 -9.91
N ASN A 125 20.48 -6.70 -10.54
CA ASN A 125 19.82 -8.00 -10.41
C ASN A 125 19.86 -8.53 -8.96
N TYR A 126 20.97 -8.37 -8.24
CA TYR A 126 21.06 -8.80 -6.83
C TYR A 126 20.09 -8.02 -5.94
N PHE A 127 20.06 -6.70 -6.05
CA PHE A 127 19.13 -5.88 -5.26
C PHE A 127 17.69 -6.19 -5.61
N PHE A 128 17.38 -6.38 -6.88
CA PHE A 128 16.04 -6.77 -7.30
C PHE A 128 15.62 -8.12 -6.68
N LEU A 129 16.48 -9.13 -6.73
CA LEU A 129 16.22 -10.45 -6.13
C LEU A 129 16.08 -10.33 -4.60
N LEU A 130 16.88 -9.49 -3.96
CA LEU A 130 16.74 -9.19 -2.53
C LEU A 130 15.35 -8.60 -2.24
N GLY A 131 14.89 -7.63 -3.04
CA GLY A 131 13.55 -7.05 -2.90
C GLY A 131 12.45 -8.09 -3.03
N LEU A 132 12.52 -8.97 -4.05
CA LEU A 132 11.58 -10.09 -4.21
C LEU A 132 11.64 -11.06 -3.02
N PHE A 133 12.83 -11.38 -2.54
CA PHE A 133 12.99 -12.23 -1.36
C PHE A 133 12.31 -11.64 -0.14
N LEU A 134 12.45 -10.33 0.11
CA LEU A 134 11.79 -9.65 1.23
C LEU A 134 10.26 -9.70 1.09
N ILE A 135 9.72 -9.52 -0.12
CA ILE A 135 8.28 -9.63 -0.38
C ILE A 135 7.78 -11.05 -0.10
N VAL A 136 8.47 -12.07 -0.64
CA VAL A 136 8.10 -13.47 -0.42
C VAL A 136 8.25 -13.86 1.06
N LEU A 137 9.34 -13.43 1.72
CA LEU A 137 9.55 -13.67 3.14
C LEU A 137 8.41 -13.10 3.98
N SER A 138 7.87 -11.93 3.61
CA SER A 138 6.77 -11.32 4.34
C SER A 138 5.53 -12.21 4.37
N ILE A 139 5.25 -12.99 3.31
CA ILE A 139 4.11 -13.91 3.26
C ILE A 139 4.21 -15.00 4.34
N PHE A 140 5.44 -15.45 4.67
CA PHE A 140 5.67 -16.46 5.69
C PHE A 140 5.76 -15.89 7.10
N VAL A 141 6.11 -14.62 7.24
CA VAL A 141 6.26 -13.94 8.54
C VAL A 141 4.93 -13.38 9.05
N PHE A 142 4.03 -12.99 8.16
CA PHE A 142 2.71 -12.49 8.55
C PHE A 142 1.80 -13.65 8.95
N ASN A 143 1.23 -13.56 10.16
CA ASN A 143 0.23 -14.46 10.72
C ASN A 143 -1.01 -13.65 11.12
N GLU A 144 -2.11 -14.32 11.45
CA GLU A 144 -3.37 -13.69 11.89
C GLU A 144 -3.18 -12.79 13.12
N ASP A 145 -2.27 -13.16 14.03
CA ASP A 145 -1.96 -12.39 15.24
C ASP A 145 -1.02 -11.21 14.99
N THR A 146 -0.56 -11.01 13.75
CA THR A 146 0.41 -9.97 13.43
C THR A 146 -0.25 -8.59 13.48
N LEU A 147 0.24 -7.72 14.37
CA LEU A 147 -0.21 -6.34 14.45
C LEU A 147 0.20 -5.56 13.19
N SER A 148 -0.74 -5.44 12.26
CA SER A 148 -0.55 -4.75 10.97
C SER A 148 -1.64 -3.68 10.77
N PRO A 149 -1.30 -2.52 10.22
CA PRO A 149 0.04 -2.01 9.88
C PRO A 149 0.92 -1.73 11.11
N GLY A 150 2.24 -1.85 10.94
CA GLY A 150 3.20 -1.64 12.03
C GLY A 150 4.63 -1.88 11.55
N ILE A 151 5.54 -2.17 12.48
CA ILE A 151 6.98 -2.38 12.16
C ILE A 151 7.16 -3.52 11.15
N ILE A 152 6.37 -4.58 11.24
CA ILE A 152 6.48 -5.74 10.34
C ILE A 152 6.16 -5.35 8.89
N SER A 153 5.29 -4.36 8.67
CA SER A 153 4.97 -3.84 7.33
C SER A 153 6.19 -3.25 6.61
N ILE A 154 7.26 -2.88 7.32
CA ILE A 154 8.51 -2.41 6.70
C ILE A 154 9.09 -3.48 5.77
N LEU A 155 8.94 -4.76 6.10
CA LEU A 155 9.51 -5.86 5.32
C LEU A 155 9.02 -5.88 3.86
N PRO A 156 7.71 -6.02 3.58
CA PRO A 156 7.21 -5.99 2.20
C PRO A 156 7.37 -4.62 1.55
N ILE A 157 7.23 -3.53 2.29
CA ILE A 157 7.34 -2.17 1.75
C ILE A 157 8.76 -1.88 1.25
N THR A 158 9.78 -2.23 2.04
CA THR A 158 11.18 -2.09 1.60
C THR A 158 11.49 -3.02 0.44
N GLY A 159 10.93 -4.23 0.44
CA GLY A 159 11.02 -5.14 -0.70
C GLY A 159 10.48 -4.52 -1.98
N CYS A 160 9.27 -3.97 -1.96
CA CYS A 160 8.67 -3.26 -3.09
C CYS A 160 9.50 -2.05 -3.53
N ALA A 161 9.97 -1.23 -2.57
CA ALA A 161 10.81 -0.08 -2.85
C ALA A 161 12.10 -0.46 -3.59
N ILE A 162 12.78 -1.51 -3.15
CA ILE A 162 13.99 -2.02 -3.77
C ILE A 162 13.69 -2.57 -5.18
N VAL A 163 12.60 -3.32 -5.36
CA VAL A 163 12.17 -3.82 -6.68
C VAL A 163 11.97 -2.66 -7.66
N ILE A 164 11.26 -1.60 -7.23
CA ILE A 164 11.00 -0.43 -8.07
C ILE A 164 12.30 0.31 -8.43
N LEU A 165 13.19 0.50 -7.46
CA LEU A 165 14.46 1.22 -7.64
C LEU A 165 15.42 0.54 -8.62
N PHE A 166 15.48 -0.79 -8.60
CA PHE A 166 16.47 -1.55 -9.36
C PHE A 166 15.91 -2.29 -10.58
N CYS A 167 14.61 -2.10 -10.90
CA CYS A 167 14.01 -2.60 -12.13
C CYS A 167 14.48 -1.75 -13.33
N ASP A 168 15.46 -2.26 -14.10
CA ASP A 168 16.04 -1.57 -15.26
C ASP A 168 15.86 -2.42 -16.51
N HIS A 169 15.56 -1.76 -17.65
CA HIS A 169 15.37 -2.36 -18.97
C HIS A 169 16.53 -3.26 -19.43
N ASN A 170 17.75 -2.99 -18.94
CA ASN A 170 18.96 -3.73 -19.30
C ASN A 170 19.17 -5.00 -18.46
N THR A 171 18.30 -5.27 -17.48
CA THR A 171 18.43 -6.44 -16.61
C THR A 171 17.68 -7.65 -17.15
N GLN A 172 18.19 -8.86 -16.84
CA GLN A 172 17.51 -10.10 -17.24
C GLN A 172 16.12 -10.23 -16.60
N ILE A 173 15.99 -9.74 -15.38
CA ILE A 173 14.75 -9.81 -14.60
C ILE A 173 13.68 -8.90 -15.19
N TYR A 174 14.05 -7.73 -15.70
CA TYR A 174 13.11 -6.87 -16.42
C TYR A 174 12.48 -7.61 -17.62
N LYS A 175 13.27 -8.38 -18.36
CA LYS A 175 12.76 -9.17 -19.50
C LYS A 175 11.72 -10.21 -19.08
N ILE A 176 11.88 -10.81 -17.90
CA ILE A 176 10.92 -11.76 -17.33
C ILE A 176 9.62 -11.02 -16.94
N LEU A 177 9.74 -9.89 -16.21
CA LEU A 177 8.58 -9.11 -15.77
C LEU A 177 7.84 -8.42 -16.90
N SER A 178 8.53 -8.07 -17.99
CA SER A 178 7.94 -7.50 -19.20
C SER A 178 7.30 -8.55 -20.14
N ASN A 179 7.21 -9.82 -19.72
CA ASN A 179 6.48 -10.83 -20.45
C ASN A 179 5.00 -10.40 -20.59
N ARG A 180 4.47 -10.59 -21.82
CA ARG A 180 3.11 -10.20 -22.20
C ARG A 180 2.03 -10.68 -21.20
N GLN A 181 2.17 -11.90 -20.68
CA GLN A 181 1.21 -12.45 -19.72
C GLN A 181 1.24 -11.72 -18.38
N LEU A 182 2.44 -11.45 -17.82
CA LEU A 182 2.59 -10.72 -16.56
C LEU A 182 2.12 -9.27 -16.70
N VAL A 183 2.47 -8.62 -17.80
CA VAL A 183 1.99 -7.24 -18.09
C VAL A 183 0.48 -7.23 -18.23
N PHE A 184 -0.12 -8.19 -18.93
CA PHE A 184 -1.58 -8.29 -19.06
C PHE A 184 -2.25 -8.46 -17.68
N THR A 185 -1.71 -9.36 -16.83
CA THR A 185 -2.22 -9.54 -15.46
C THR A 185 -2.15 -8.24 -14.67
N GLY A 186 -1.06 -7.49 -14.78
CA GLY A 186 -0.92 -6.18 -14.16
C GLY A 186 -1.96 -5.17 -14.67
N LEU A 187 -2.22 -5.12 -15.96
CA LEU A 187 -3.20 -4.20 -16.56
C LEU A 187 -4.63 -4.46 -16.09
N ILE A 188 -5.01 -5.72 -15.86
CA ILE A 188 -6.35 -6.07 -15.38
C ILE A 188 -6.46 -6.12 -13.85
N SER A 189 -5.34 -5.97 -13.12
CA SER A 189 -5.30 -6.15 -11.66
C SER A 189 -6.26 -5.21 -10.91
N TYR A 190 -6.38 -3.96 -11.34
CA TYR A 190 -7.31 -3.00 -10.75
C TYR A 190 -8.79 -3.44 -10.92
N SER A 191 -9.15 -3.89 -12.11
CA SER A 191 -10.50 -4.42 -12.36
C SER A 191 -10.76 -5.68 -11.54
N LEU A 192 -9.78 -6.58 -11.43
CA LEU A 192 -9.88 -7.77 -10.59
C LEU A 192 -10.07 -7.39 -9.11
N TYR A 193 -9.32 -6.38 -8.64
CA TYR A 193 -9.45 -5.86 -7.28
C TYR A 193 -10.87 -5.31 -7.02
N LEU A 194 -11.45 -4.57 -7.95
CA LEU A 194 -12.80 -4.03 -7.78
C LEU A 194 -13.88 -5.11 -7.76
N TRP A 195 -13.71 -6.19 -8.52
CA TRP A 195 -14.77 -7.20 -8.70
C TRP A 195 -14.63 -8.42 -7.78
N HIS A 196 -13.47 -8.70 -7.17
CA HIS A 196 -13.27 -9.94 -6.40
C HIS A 196 -14.22 -10.07 -5.20
N ILE A 197 -14.36 -9.03 -4.36
CA ILE A 197 -15.25 -9.09 -3.18
C ILE A 197 -16.73 -9.10 -3.58
N PRO A 198 -17.24 -8.24 -4.49
CA PRO A 198 -18.60 -8.35 -4.99
C PRO A 198 -18.94 -9.76 -5.48
N ILE A 199 -18.11 -10.36 -6.33
CA ILE A 199 -18.34 -11.70 -6.87
C ILE A 199 -18.39 -12.74 -5.74
N LEU A 200 -17.42 -12.73 -4.83
CA LEU A 200 -17.35 -13.68 -3.72
C LEU A 200 -18.55 -13.54 -2.78
N ASN A 201 -18.97 -12.32 -2.46
CA ASN A 201 -20.09 -12.10 -1.55
C ASN A 201 -21.44 -12.43 -2.21
N PHE A 202 -21.64 -12.09 -3.47
CA PHE A 202 -22.83 -12.54 -4.20
C PHE A 202 -22.88 -14.06 -4.32
N TYR A 203 -21.75 -14.71 -4.59
CA TYR A 203 -21.66 -16.17 -4.60
C TYR A 203 -22.08 -16.77 -3.23
N LYS A 204 -21.55 -16.26 -2.13
CA LYS A 204 -21.94 -16.70 -0.78
C LYS A 204 -23.45 -16.52 -0.52
N ILE A 205 -24.02 -15.39 -0.91
CA ILE A 205 -25.44 -15.08 -0.70
C ILE A 205 -26.33 -16.02 -1.53
N ILE A 206 -25.99 -16.27 -2.79
CA ILE A 206 -26.82 -17.09 -3.70
C ILE A 206 -26.76 -18.56 -3.33
N PHE A 207 -25.60 -19.06 -2.99
CA PHE A 207 -25.41 -20.50 -2.74
C PHE A 207 -25.52 -20.90 -1.28
N SER A 208 -25.87 -19.96 -0.36
CA SER A 208 -26.10 -20.21 1.07
C SER A 208 -25.06 -21.15 1.70
N ILE A 209 -23.80 -20.98 1.32
CA ILE A 209 -22.74 -21.75 1.92
C ILE A 209 -22.47 -21.11 3.28
N SER A 210 -23.15 -21.64 4.28
CA SER A 210 -22.95 -21.40 5.70
C SER A 210 -21.62 -21.98 6.17
#